data_a519efa684482c92f20eaf15339ce4cb
#
_entry.id   a519efa684482c92f20eaf15339ce4cb
#
_cell.length_a   1.000
_cell.length_b   1.000
_cell.length_c   1.000
_cell.angle_alpha   90.00
_cell.angle_beta   90.00
_cell.angle_gamma   90.00
#
_symmetry.space_group_name_H-M   'P 1'
#
loop_
_entity.id
_entity.type
_entity.pdbx_description
1 polymer ?
#
loop_
_entity_poly.entity_id
_entity_poly.type
_entity_poly.pdbx_seq_one_letter_code
_entity_poly.pdbx_strand_id
1 'polypeptide(L)' 'IRVKDFPAVLLELKEIKRLDIQFIDTIDIPDEISNIKIGSLSLYGKITKEGIERIKRLLPDTDIKINSSREVIKLH' A
#
# COMPACT_ATOMS: atom_id res chain seq x y z
N ILE A 1 10.49 -1.22 3.44
CA ILE A 1 11.40 -0.98 2.32
C ILE A 1 11.13 0.37 1.67
N ARG A 2 12.15 0.92 1.09
CA ARG A 2 12.07 2.23 0.45
C ARG A 2 12.36 2.05 -1.03
N VAL A 3 11.42 2.46 -1.88
CA VAL A 3 11.50 2.19 -3.30
C VAL A 3 11.01 3.37 -4.13
N LYS A 4 11.43 3.39 -5.39
CA LYS A 4 10.90 4.33 -6.36
C LYS A 4 9.68 3.72 -7.02
N ASP A 5 9.76 2.45 -7.38
CA ASP A 5 8.67 1.72 -8.01
C ASP A 5 8.34 0.49 -7.21
N PHE A 6 7.13 -0.03 -7.35
CA PHE A 6 6.72 -1.23 -6.65
C PHE A 6 7.63 -2.40 -7.06
N PRO A 7 8.23 -3.13 -6.07
CA PRO A 7 9.11 -4.24 -6.40
C PRO A 7 8.33 -5.40 -6.99
N ALA A 8 8.52 -5.63 -8.29
CA ALA A 8 7.77 -6.67 -8.98
C ALA A 8 7.99 -8.06 -8.39
N VAL A 9 9.14 -8.27 -7.75
CA VAL A 9 9.44 -9.57 -7.13
C VAL A 9 8.42 -9.93 -6.05
N LEU A 10 7.81 -8.93 -5.42
CA LEU A 10 6.81 -9.20 -4.39
C LEU A 10 5.55 -9.82 -4.97
N LEU A 11 5.30 -9.62 -6.26
CA LEU A 11 4.12 -10.17 -6.91
C LEU A 11 4.22 -11.68 -7.08
N GLU A 12 5.39 -12.26 -6.86
CA GLU A 12 5.57 -13.70 -6.92
C GLU A 12 5.19 -14.40 -5.62
N LEU A 13 4.99 -13.63 -4.57
CA LEU A 13 4.59 -14.17 -3.28
C LEU A 13 3.09 -14.40 -3.27
N LYS A 14 2.65 -15.44 -2.57
CA LYS A 14 1.22 -15.74 -2.47
C LYS A 14 0.59 -15.12 -1.24
N GLU A 15 1.38 -14.96 -0.20
CA GLU A 15 0.90 -14.43 1.05
C GLU A 15 1.97 -13.60 1.74
N ILE A 16 1.56 -12.46 2.30
CA ILE A 16 2.45 -11.58 3.06
C ILE A 16 1.66 -11.16 4.29
N LYS A 17 2.20 -11.45 5.47
CA LYS A 17 1.51 -11.08 6.70
C LYS A 17 1.53 -9.57 6.92
N ARG A 18 2.66 -8.95 6.65
CA ARG A 18 2.85 -7.52 6.86
C ARG A 18 3.79 -6.97 5.81
N LEU A 19 3.37 -5.91 5.17
CA LEU A 19 4.18 -5.28 4.13
C LEU A 19 4.20 -3.77 4.35
N ASP A 20 5.39 -3.21 4.50
CA ASP A 20 5.62 -1.77 4.63
C ASP A 20 6.41 -1.29 3.44
N ILE A 21 5.89 -0.32 2.71
CA ILE A 21 6.59 0.23 1.56
C ILE A 21 6.62 1.74 1.65
N GLN A 22 7.81 2.31 1.53
CA GLN A 22 8.01 3.75 1.47
C GLN A 22 8.37 4.11 0.03
N PHE A 23 7.48 4.84 -0.64
CA PHE A 23 7.77 5.31 -1.99
C PHE A 23 8.50 6.66 -1.90
N ILE A 24 9.51 6.81 -2.73
CA ILE A 24 10.30 8.03 -2.74
C ILE A 24 9.45 9.20 -3.23
N ASP A 25 8.53 8.92 -4.15
CA ASP A 25 7.66 9.93 -4.71
C ASP A 25 6.21 9.45 -4.64
N THR A 26 5.64 9.02 -5.74
CA THR A 26 4.24 8.64 -5.82
C THR A 26 4.05 7.17 -5.51
N ILE A 27 3.01 6.86 -4.73
CA ILE A 27 2.63 5.49 -4.46
C ILE A 27 2.02 4.92 -5.73
N ASP A 28 2.62 3.84 -6.24
CA ASP A 28 2.16 3.19 -7.46
C ASP A 28 2.04 1.69 -7.20
N ILE A 29 0.81 1.21 -7.12
CA ILE A 29 0.51 -0.18 -6.80
C ILE A 29 -0.09 -0.85 -8.02
N PRO A 30 0.49 -1.95 -8.51
CA PRO A 30 -0.07 -2.64 -9.67
C PRO A 30 -1.34 -3.40 -9.32
N ASP A 31 -2.20 -3.62 -10.32
CA ASP A 31 -3.45 -4.34 -10.11
C ASP A 31 -3.20 -5.76 -9.62
N GLU A 32 -2.08 -6.34 -10.01
CA GLU A 32 -1.73 -7.72 -9.65
C GLU A 32 -1.56 -7.93 -8.16
N ILE A 33 -1.47 -6.85 -7.38
CA ILE A 33 -1.36 -6.99 -5.94
C ILE A 33 -2.58 -7.70 -5.35
N SER A 34 -3.71 -7.66 -6.05
CA SER A 34 -4.92 -8.34 -5.60
C SER A 34 -4.76 -9.85 -5.56
N ASN A 35 -3.73 -10.38 -6.22
CA ASN A 35 -3.45 -11.82 -6.22
C ASN A 35 -2.65 -12.25 -5.00
N ILE A 36 -2.20 -11.31 -4.19
CA ILE A 36 -1.42 -11.61 -2.99
C ILE A 36 -2.32 -11.44 -1.78
N LYS A 37 -2.28 -12.41 -0.88
CA LYS A 37 -3.01 -12.32 0.37
C LYS A 37 -2.16 -11.53 1.36
N ILE A 38 -2.55 -10.31 1.64
CA ILE A 38 -1.80 -9.43 2.53
C ILE A 38 -2.63 -9.14 3.78
N GLY A 39 -2.04 -9.40 4.94
CA GLY A 39 -2.73 -9.15 6.20
C GLY A 39 -2.74 -7.66 6.54
N SER A 40 -1.60 -7.02 6.45
CA SER A 40 -1.45 -5.61 6.81
C SER A 40 -0.53 -4.92 5.81
N LEU A 41 -0.94 -3.75 5.33
CA LEU A 41 -0.17 -3.00 4.33
C LEU A 41 -0.03 -1.55 4.78
N SER A 42 1.21 -1.09 4.87
CA SER A 42 1.51 0.31 5.21
C SER A 42 2.23 0.94 4.04
N LEU A 43 1.69 2.05 3.54
CA LEU A 43 2.24 2.75 2.40
C LEU A 43 2.55 4.20 2.75
N TYR A 44 3.68 4.68 2.24
CA TYR A 44 4.11 6.07 2.44
C TYR A 44 4.47 6.66 1.09
N GLY A 45 4.03 7.87 0.83
CA GLY A 45 4.28 8.56 -0.44
C GLY A 45 3.09 9.38 -0.87
N LYS A 46 3.21 10.00 -2.03
CA LYS A 46 2.12 10.80 -2.58
C LYS A 46 1.06 9.92 -3.19
N ILE A 47 -0.20 10.24 -2.93
CA ILE A 47 -1.31 9.47 -3.48
C ILE A 47 -2.55 10.35 -3.54
N THR A 48 -3.38 10.12 -4.55
CA THR A 48 -4.66 10.80 -4.67
C THR A 48 -5.72 10.05 -3.88
N LYS A 49 -6.84 10.72 -3.65
CA LYS A 49 -7.98 10.09 -2.99
C LYS A 49 -8.48 8.89 -3.80
N GLU A 50 -8.55 9.05 -5.11
CA GLU A 50 -8.94 7.96 -5.99
C GLU A 50 -7.97 6.79 -5.91
N GLY A 51 -6.68 7.09 -5.78
CA GLY A 51 -5.67 6.06 -5.62
C GLY A 51 -5.86 5.25 -4.35
N ILE A 52 -6.21 5.93 -3.26
CA ILE A 52 -6.48 5.25 -1.99
C ILE A 52 -7.68 4.32 -2.14
N GLU A 53 -8.75 4.80 -2.76
CA GLU A 53 -9.96 4.00 -2.93
C GLU A 53 -9.69 2.80 -3.83
N ARG A 54 -8.86 2.97 -4.85
CA ARG A 54 -8.48 1.89 -5.73
C ARG A 54 -7.77 0.78 -4.97
N ILE A 55 -6.82 1.16 -4.11
CA ILE A 55 -6.07 0.18 -3.32
C ILE A 55 -7.00 -0.58 -2.38
N LYS A 56 -7.95 0.11 -1.78
CA LYS A 56 -8.91 -0.53 -0.89
C LYS A 56 -9.80 -1.53 -1.64
N ARG A 57 -10.13 -1.22 -2.89
CA ARG A 57 -10.91 -2.16 -3.71
C ARG A 57 -10.09 -3.38 -4.10
N LEU A 58 -8.79 -3.18 -4.37
CA LEU A 58 -7.92 -4.29 -4.74
C LEU A 58 -7.67 -5.23 -3.58
N LEU A 59 -7.67 -4.69 -2.36
CA LEU A 59 -7.33 -5.46 -1.16
C LEU A 59 -8.40 -5.24 -0.08
N PRO A 60 -9.62 -5.76 -0.32
CA PRO A 60 -10.73 -5.49 0.61
C PRO A 60 -10.57 -6.10 1.99
N ASP A 61 -9.78 -7.16 2.12
CA ASP A 61 -9.58 -7.84 3.39
C ASP A 61 -8.27 -7.46 4.09
N THR A 62 -7.55 -6.49 3.54
CA THR A 62 -6.25 -6.08 4.07
C THR A 62 -6.42 -4.85 4.97
N ASP A 63 -5.70 -4.85 6.09
CA ASP A 63 -5.63 -3.67 6.95
C ASP A 63 -4.65 -2.69 6.29
N ILE A 64 -5.19 -1.61 5.74
CA ILE A 64 -4.40 -0.66 4.96
C ILE A 64 -4.19 0.64 5.72
N LYS A 65 -2.93 1.07 5.80
CA LYS A 65 -2.56 2.36 6.37
C LYS A 65 -1.78 3.13 5.33
N ILE A 66 -2.16 4.38 5.10
CA ILE A 66 -1.51 5.20 4.09
C ILE A 66 -1.03 6.48 4.74
N ASN A 67 0.26 6.77 4.57
CA ASN A 67 0.93 7.93 5.15
C ASN A 67 0.76 8.02 6.65
N SER A 68 0.62 6.85 7.26
CA SER A 68 0.53 6.70 8.70
C SER A 68 -0.69 7.39 9.30
N SER A 69 -1.24 6.82 10.33
CA SER A 69 -2.38 7.39 11.04
C SER A 69 -2.05 8.70 11.73
N ARG A 70 -0.79 9.04 11.79
CA ARG A 70 -0.36 10.28 12.45
C ARG A 70 -0.99 11.50 11.83
N GLU A 71 -1.16 11.50 10.51
CA GLU A 71 -1.78 12.63 9.83
C GLU A 71 -3.23 12.78 10.17
N VAL A 72 -3.90 11.66 10.38
CA VAL A 72 -5.30 11.68 10.81
C VAL A 72 -5.40 12.38 12.17
N ILE A 73 -4.44 12.11 13.05
CA ILE A 73 -4.42 12.72 14.37
C ILE A 73 -4.27 14.22 14.28
N LYS A 74 -3.50 14.70 13.33
CA LYS A 74 -3.24 16.13 13.17
C LYS A 74 -4.45 16.91 12.69
N LEU A 75 -5.42 16.25 12.14
CA LEU A 75 -6.59 16.92 11.63
C LEU A 75 -7.54 17.39 12.72
N HIS A 76 -7.23 17.10 13.95
CA HIS A 76 -8.09 17.49 15.07
C HIS A 76 -7.73 18.85 15.62
#